data_aaca35bf7a92499b6c47b0e9f159f238
#
_entry.id   aaca35bf7a92499b6c47b0e9f159f238
#
_cell.length_a   1.000
_cell.length_b   1.000
_cell.length_c   1.000
_cell.angle_alpha   90.00
_cell.angle_beta   90.00
_cell.angle_gamma   90.00
#
_symmetry.space_group_name_H-M   'P 1'
#
loop_
_entity.id
_entity.type
_entity.pdbx_description
1 polymer ?
#
loop_
_entity_poly.entity_id
_entity_poly.type
_entity_poly.pdbx_seq_one_letter_code
_entity_poly.pdbx_strand_id
1 'polypeptide(L)'
;MLLILAMTGVAQNTNKDMKTVYDFSLQDKKGNNVSLEQYKGKVLLIVNTATGCGFTPQYEDLEAMYHMLKDKGLEILDIPCNQFGHQAPGTDEEIHKFCTVKFGADFPQFKKSDVNGANELPLYTWLKSQKPCQGGYDEKLAGVMEKLYNEANPEPRKKDDIQWNFTKFLINREGQVVSRFEPIVDMKEVEKQVEAAL
;
A
#
# COMPACT_ATOMS: atom_id res chain seq x y z
N MET A 1 -10.64 21.63 61.85
CA MET A 1 -9.69 20.68 61.24
C MET A 1 -10.37 20.14 59.98
N LEU A 2 -10.04 20.72 58.85
CA LEU A 2 -10.72 20.43 57.57
C LEU A 2 -9.85 19.42 56.77
N LEU A 3 -10.38 18.23 56.56
CA LEU A 3 -9.73 17.21 55.72
C LEU A 3 -10.01 17.53 54.24
N ILE A 4 -8.96 17.84 53.50
CA ILE A 4 -8.99 17.96 52.04
C ILE A 4 -8.70 16.56 51.45
N LEU A 5 -9.73 15.91 50.89
CA LEU A 5 -9.55 14.70 50.07
C LEU A 5 -9.00 15.11 48.71
N ALA A 6 -7.75 14.76 48.43
CA ALA A 6 -7.18 14.86 47.11
C ALA A 6 -7.70 13.71 46.24
N MET A 7 -8.57 14.00 45.28
CA MET A 7 -8.93 13.05 44.21
C MET A 7 -7.80 12.99 43.18
N THR A 8 -7.03 11.92 43.22
CA THR A 8 -6.10 11.58 42.12
C THR A 8 -6.90 10.99 40.97
N GLY A 9 -7.20 11.85 39.99
CA GLY A 9 -7.78 11.40 38.73
C GLY A 9 -6.74 10.58 37.95
N VAL A 10 -6.97 9.27 37.88
CA VAL A 10 -6.26 8.39 36.96
C VAL A 10 -6.76 8.75 35.55
N ALA A 11 -5.91 9.40 34.75
CA ALA A 11 -6.15 9.61 33.34
C ALA A 11 -6.22 8.21 32.68
N GLN A 12 -7.41 7.74 32.39
CA GLN A 12 -7.59 6.57 31.54
C GLN A 12 -7.10 6.92 30.13
N ASN A 13 -6.07 6.22 29.71
CA ASN A 13 -5.48 6.33 28.39
C ASN A 13 -6.49 5.80 27.36
N THR A 14 -7.24 6.70 26.69
CA THR A 14 -8.25 6.40 25.69
C THR A 14 -7.60 6.14 24.33
N ASN A 15 -6.68 5.17 24.24
CA ASN A 15 -6.04 4.79 22.98
C ASN A 15 -6.65 3.47 22.42
N LYS A 16 -7.96 3.26 22.56
CA LYS A 16 -8.58 1.95 22.31
C LYS A 16 -9.30 1.80 20.96
N ASP A 17 -9.38 2.81 20.09
CA ASP A 17 -10.19 2.71 18.86
C ASP A 17 -9.56 3.32 17.60
N MET A 18 -8.24 3.51 17.51
CA MET A 18 -7.63 3.87 16.24
C MET A 18 -7.34 2.60 15.43
N LYS A 19 -8.07 2.45 14.31
CA LYS A 19 -7.86 1.39 13.34
C LYS A 19 -6.44 1.45 12.79
N THR A 20 -5.77 0.31 12.75
CA THR A 20 -4.42 0.14 12.23
C THR A 20 -4.44 -0.80 11.02
N VAL A 21 -3.32 -0.95 10.33
CA VAL A 21 -3.18 -1.93 9.24
C VAL A 21 -3.44 -3.36 9.72
N TYR A 22 -3.23 -3.64 10.99
CA TYR A 22 -3.39 -4.98 11.59
C TYR A 22 -4.85 -5.44 11.72
N ASP A 23 -5.81 -4.52 11.58
CA ASP A 23 -7.24 -4.83 11.58
C ASP A 23 -7.74 -5.38 10.24
N PHE A 24 -6.86 -5.54 9.25
CA PHE A 24 -7.20 -6.01 7.92
C PHE A 24 -6.65 -7.41 7.63
N SER A 25 -7.27 -8.05 6.66
CA SER A 25 -6.80 -9.30 6.05
C SER A 25 -6.82 -9.18 4.54
N LEU A 26 -5.90 -9.87 3.89
CA LEU A 26 -5.80 -9.99 2.44
C LEU A 26 -5.92 -11.47 2.04
N GLN A 27 -6.26 -11.75 0.80
CA GLN A 27 -6.17 -13.10 0.26
C GLN A 27 -4.81 -13.29 -0.41
N ASP A 28 -4.15 -14.42 -0.12
CA ASP A 28 -2.98 -14.84 -0.88
C ASP A 28 -3.39 -15.29 -2.30
N LYS A 29 -2.41 -15.60 -3.15
CA LYS A 29 -2.65 -16.09 -4.53
C LYS A 29 -3.46 -17.38 -4.62
N LYS A 30 -3.61 -18.13 -3.52
CA LYS A 30 -4.41 -19.35 -3.43
C LYS A 30 -5.81 -19.10 -2.87
N GLY A 31 -6.12 -17.85 -2.49
CA GLY A 31 -7.37 -17.44 -1.89
C GLY A 31 -7.47 -17.67 -0.38
N ASN A 32 -6.37 -18.03 0.30
CA ASN A 32 -6.36 -18.15 1.76
C ASN A 32 -6.34 -16.76 2.40
N ASN A 33 -7.11 -16.57 3.48
CA ASN A 33 -7.07 -15.36 4.27
C ASN A 33 -5.78 -15.26 5.06
N VAL A 34 -5.10 -14.12 4.91
CA VAL A 34 -3.86 -13.75 5.58
C VAL A 34 -4.14 -12.50 6.42
N SER A 35 -4.14 -12.63 7.74
CA SER A 35 -4.26 -11.48 8.65
C SER A 35 -3.00 -10.64 8.59
N LEU A 36 -3.14 -9.31 8.45
CA LEU A 36 -2.00 -8.39 8.49
C LEU A 36 -1.43 -8.23 9.90
N GLU A 37 -2.11 -8.74 10.94
CA GLU A 37 -1.58 -8.80 12.30
C GLU A 37 -0.28 -9.61 12.40
N GLN A 38 -0.04 -10.59 11.50
CA GLN A 38 1.20 -11.35 11.46
C GLN A 38 2.45 -10.49 11.18
N TYR A 39 2.27 -9.29 10.63
CA TYR A 39 3.35 -8.35 10.33
C TYR A 39 3.55 -7.31 11.44
N LYS A 40 2.93 -7.49 12.61
CA LYS A 40 3.04 -6.57 13.74
C LYS A 40 4.48 -6.34 14.16
N GLY A 41 4.84 -5.07 14.32
CA GLY A 41 6.21 -4.66 14.65
C GLY A 41 7.16 -4.54 13.44
N LYS A 42 6.69 -4.84 12.24
CA LYS A 42 7.43 -4.57 10.98
C LYS A 42 7.03 -3.23 10.39
N VAL A 43 7.93 -2.64 9.63
CA VAL A 43 7.62 -1.55 8.69
C VAL A 43 7.06 -2.18 7.43
N LEU A 44 5.91 -1.70 6.94
CA LEU A 44 5.29 -2.25 5.72
C LEU A 44 5.32 -1.22 4.60
N LEU A 45 5.64 -1.68 3.38
CA LEU A 45 5.44 -0.95 2.15
C LEU A 45 4.38 -1.66 1.32
N ILE A 46 3.17 -1.11 1.27
CA ILE A 46 2.03 -1.68 0.53
C ILE A 46 1.98 -1.04 -0.84
N VAL A 47 2.00 -1.85 -1.90
CA VAL A 47 2.10 -1.38 -3.30
C VAL A 47 1.02 -2.03 -4.15
N ASN A 48 0.28 -1.25 -4.96
CA ASN A 48 -0.53 -1.82 -6.03
C ASN A 48 0.28 -1.89 -7.33
N THR A 49 0.37 -3.06 -7.91
CA THR A 49 1.29 -3.33 -9.01
C THR A 49 0.61 -3.78 -10.30
N ALA A 50 1.38 -3.85 -11.38
CA ALA A 50 0.93 -4.40 -12.66
C ALA A 50 2.12 -4.92 -13.47
N THR A 51 1.87 -5.89 -14.36
CA THR A 51 2.89 -6.56 -15.17
C THR A 51 3.19 -5.86 -16.50
N GLY A 52 2.29 -4.99 -16.99
CA GLY A 52 2.38 -4.31 -18.30
C GLY A 52 2.39 -2.77 -18.19
N CYS A 53 2.77 -2.21 -17.05
CA CYS A 53 2.83 -0.77 -16.80
C CYS A 53 4.21 -0.19 -17.16
N GLY A 54 4.25 1.10 -17.55
CA GLY A 54 5.53 1.81 -17.72
C GLY A 54 6.36 1.89 -16.43
N PHE A 55 5.73 1.77 -15.26
CA PHE A 55 6.40 1.72 -13.96
C PHE A 55 6.75 0.30 -13.49
N THR A 56 6.46 -0.75 -14.26
CA THR A 56 6.81 -2.15 -13.91
C THR A 56 8.29 -2.35 -13.58
N PRO A 57 9.26 -1.62 -14.20
CA PRO A 57 10.67 -1.70 -13.79
C PRO A 57 10.96 -1.35 -12.34
N GLN A 58 10.06 -0.64 -11.63
CA GLN A 58 10.22 -0.38 -10.18
C GLN A 58 10.24 -1.65 -9.31
N TYR A 59 9.86 -2.81 -9.86
CA TYR A 59 10.09 -4.09 -9.17
C TYR A 59 11.58 -4.34 -8.87
N GLU A 60 12.50 -3.87 -9.71
CA GLU A 60 13.96 -3.99 -9.48
C GLU A 60 14.36 -3.21 -8.21
N ASP A 61 13.87 -1.97 -8.08
CA ASP A 61 14.15 -1.14 -6.90
C ASP A 61 13.48 -1.71 -5.63
N LEU A 62 12.23 -2.19 -5.75
CA LEU A 62 11.50 -2.80 -4.63
C LEU A 62 12.23 -4.04 -4.13
N GLU A 63 12.69 -4.90 -5.03
CA GLU A 63 13.39 -6.12 -4.66
C GLU A 63 14.77 -5.82 -4.05
N ALA A 64 15.52 -4.89 -4.63
CA ALA A 64 16.80 -4.44 -4.08
C ALA A 64 16.63 -3.89 -2.64
N MET A 65 15.63 -3.03 -2.44
CA MET A 65 15.29 -2.49 -1.12
C MET A 65 14.86 -3.58 -0.15
N TYR A 66 14.03 -4.53 -0.59
CA TYR A 66 13.58 -5.64 0.23
C TYR A 66 14.76 -6.50 0.71
N HIS A 67 15.64 -6.92 -0.21
CA HIS A 67 16.84 -7.69 0.15
C HIS A 67 17.74 -6.96 1.16
N MET A 68 17.87 -5.66 1.05
CA MET A 68 18.71 -4.83 1.92
C MET A 68 18.12 -4.63 3.32
N LEU A 69 16.78 -4.59 3.43
CA LEU A 69 16.09 -4.11 4.63
C LEU A 69 15.18 -5.14 5.30
N LYS A 70 14.89 -6.31 4.69
CA LYS A 70 14.02 -7.34 5.29
C LYS A 70 14.48 -7.81 6.66
N ASP A 71 15.79 -8.01 6.84
CA ASP A 71 16.38 -8.43 8.12
C ASP A 71 16.36 -7.31 9.17
N LYS A 72 16.17 -6.05 8.75
CA LYS A 72 15.96 -4.91 9.64
C LYS A 72 14.50 -4.69 10.01
N GLY A 73 13.58 -5.46 9.40
CA GLY A 73 12.16 -5.46 9.72
C GLY A 73 11.25 -4.84 8.64
N LEU A 74 11.73 -4.63 7.42
CA LEU A 74 10.88 -4.27 6.29
C LEU A 74 10.08 -5.48 5.80
N GLU A 75 8.82 -5.25 5.44
CA GLU A 75 8.02 -6.16 4.62
C GLU A 75 7.39 -5.39 3.48
N ILE A 76 7.37 -5.96 2.26
CA ILE A 76 6.69 -5.40 1.10
C ILE A 76 5.46 -6.25 0.81
N LEU A 77 4.29 -5.63 0.72
CA LEU A 77 3.03 -6.29 0.41
C LEU A 77 2.59 -5.89 -1.01
N ASP A 78 2.76 -6.80 -1.95
CA ASP A 78 2.42 -6.60 -3.35
C ASP A 78 0.97 -7.02 -3.63
N ILE A 79 0.14 -6.07 -4.10
CA ILE A 79 -1.27 -6.29 -4.42
C ILE A 79 -1.50 -5.92 -5.90
N PRO A 80 -1.44 -6.88 -6.83
CA PRO A 80 -1.68 -6.59 -8.24
C PRO A 80 -3.05 -5.98 -8.50
N CYS A 81 -3.15 -5.03 -9.43
CA CYS A 81 -4.38 -4.35 -9.79
C CYS A 81 -4.54 -4.19 -11.31
N ASN A 82 -5.72 -4.48 -11.83
CA ASN A 82 -6.01 -4.39 -13.26
C ASN A 82 -6.84 -3.17 -13.68
N GLN A 83 -7.12 -2.24 -12.74
CA GLN A 83 -7.99 -1.08 -12.98
C GLN A 83 -7.34 0.03 -13.82
N PHE A 84 -6.03 -0.02 -14.04
CA PHE A 84 -5.28 1.03 -14.72
C PHE A 84 -4.84 0.53 -16.11
N GLY A 85 -5.66 0.82 -17.13
CA GLY A 85 -5.38 0.45 -18.52
C GLY A 85 -5.28 -1.05 -18.77
N HIS A 86 -5.91 -1.89 -17.93
CA HIS A 86 -5.85 -3.37 -18.02
C HIS A 86 -4.42 -3.93 -18.04
N GLN A 87 -3.50 -3.32 -17.27
CA GLN A 87 -2.07 -3.63 -17.29
C GLN A 87 -1.66 -4.83 -16.42
N ALA A 88 -2.61 -5.51 -15.78
CA ALA A 88 -2.40 -6.77 -15.05
C ALA A 88 -3.45 -7.83 -15.46
N PRO A 89 -3.52 -8.24 -16.74
CA PRO A 89 -4.60 -9.11 -17.25
C PRO A 89 -4.49 -10.56 -16.81
N GLY A 90 -3.30 -11.04 -16.45
CA GLY A 90 -3.04 -12.43 -16.07
C GLY A 90 -3.80 -12.90 -14.82
N THR A 91 -3.81 -14.20 -14.60
CA THR A 91 -4.22 -14.81 -13.33
C THR A 91 -3.24 -14.46 -12.21
N ASP A 92 -3.63 -14.67 -10.95
CA ASP A 92 -2.73 -14.44 -9.80
C ASP A 92 -1.45 -15.28 -9.92
N GLU A 93 -1.54 -16.51 -10.41
CA GLU A 93 -0.38 -17.39 -10.61
C GLU A 93 0.54 -16.89 -11.73
N GLU A 94 -0.01 -16.45 -12.87
CA GLU A 94 0.76 -15.89 -13.98
C GLU A 94 1.48 -14.60 -13.61
N ILE A 95 0.80 -13.70 -12.87
CA ILE A 95 1.37 -12.45 -12.37
C ILE A 95 2.52 -12.76 -11.41
N HIS A 96 2.31 -13.64 -10.42
CA HIS A 96 3.35 -14.05 -9.49
C HIS A 96 4.56 -14.65 -10.21
N LYS A 97 4.33 -15.58 -11.15
CA LYS A 97 5.40 -16.19 -11.94
C LYS A 97 6.19 -15.15 -12.73
N PHE A 98 5.49 -14.18 -13.34
CA PHE A 98 6.13 -13.08 -14.04
C PHE A 98 7.05 -12.27 -13.12
N CYS A 99 6.57 -11.85 -11.96
CA CYS A 99 7.34 -11.05 -11.00
C CYS A 99 8.56 -11.82 -10.46
N THR A 100 8.37 -13.09 -10.10
CA THR A 100 9.46 -13.92 -9.58
C THR A 100 10.50 -14.23 -10.66
N VAL A 101 10.10 -14.60 -11.88
CA VAL A 101 11.03 -14.99 -12.94
C VAL A 101 11.77 -13.78 -13.52
N LYS A 102 11.06 -12.66 -13.70
CA LYS A 102 11.64 -11.49 -14.37
C LYS A 102 12.44 -10.59 -13.42
N PHE A 103 11.96 -10.43 -12.17
CA PHE A 103 12.53 -9.47 -11.21
C PHE A 103 13.10 -10.12 -9.96
N GLY A 104 12.94 -11.44 -9.79
CA GLY A 104 13.38 -12.14 -8.57
C GLY A 104 12.52 -11.85 -7.35
N ALA A 105 11.31 -11.28 -7.52
CA ALA A 105 10.48 -10.83 -6.41
C ALA A 105 10.25 -11.94 -5.36
N ASP A 106 10.73 -11.70 -4.14
CA ASP A 106 10.72 -12.64 -3.00
C ASP A 106 9.79 -12.16 -1.86
N PHE A 107 9.26 -10.95 -1.96
CA PHE A 107 8.30 -10.42 -0.99
C PHE A 107 6.89 -10.98 -1.19
N PRO A 108 6.02 -10.94 -0.12
CA PRO A 108 4.65 -11.41 -0.17
C PRO A 108 3.82 -10.78 -1.28
N GLN A 109 3.25 -11.62 -2.14
CA GLN A 109 2.32 -11.23 -3.18
C GLN A 109 0.92 -11.75 -2.90
N PHE A 110 -0.06 -10.86 -2.96
CA PHE A 110 -1.45 -11.14 -2.68
C PHE A 110 -2.29 -11.27 -3.97
N LYS A 111 -3.52 -11.69 -3.80
CA LYS A 111 -4.49 -11.81 -4.88
C LYS A 111 -4.73 -10.47 -5.55
N LYS A 112 -4.79 -10.46 -6.88
CA LYS A 112 -5.18 -9.31 -7.68
C LYS A 112 -6.51 -8.74 -7.21
N SER A 113 -6.55 -7.44 -6.94
CA SER A 113 -7.69 -6.80 -6.30
C SER A 113 -7.93 -5.39 -6.82
N ASP A 114 -9.16 -4.90 -6.62
CA ASP A 114 -9.50 -3.52 -6.90
C ASP A 114 -9.04 -2.61 -5.76
N VAL A 115 -8.51 -1.45 -6.12
CA VAL A 115 -8.00 -0.42 -5.20
C VAL A 115 -8.85 0.85 -5.19
N ASN A 116 -9.82 0.94 -6.11
CA ASN A 116 -10.80 2.02 -6.22
C ASN A 116 -12.19 1.47 -6.55
N GLY A 117 -13.24 2.27 -6.28
CA GLY A 117 -14.62 1.97 -6.67
C GLY A 117 -15.37 1.05 -5.71
N ALA A 118 -16.50 0.51 -6.17
CA ALA A 118 -17.43 -0.23 -5.31
C ALA A 118 -16.87 -1.56 -4.77
N ASN A 119 -15.91 -2.17 -5.48
CA ASN A 119 -15.32 -3.46 -5.13
C ASN A 119 -13.91 -3.34 -4.52
N GLU A 120 -13.49 -2.10 -4.19
CA GLU A 120 -12.14 -1.89 -3.63
C GLU A 120 -11.94 -2.65 -2.31
N LEU A 121 -10.73 -3.12 -2.08
CA LEU A 121 -10.37 -3.71 -0.79
C LEU A 121 -10.61 -2.71 0.35
N PRO A 122 -11.23 -3.13 1.46
CA PRO A 122 -11.40 -2.27 2.65
C PRO A 122 -10.09 -1.67 3.17
N LEU A 123 -8.97 -2.35 2.96
CA LEU A 123 -7.63 -1.84 3.24
C LEU A 123 -7.35 -0.55 2.45
N TYR A 124 -7.66 -0.50 1.15
CA TYR A 124 -7.40 0.70 0.33
C TYR A 124 -8.33 1.85 0.68
N THR A 125 -9.60 1.58 1.03
CA THR A 125 -10.50 2.61 1.58
C THR A 125 -9.86 3.30 2.79
N TRP A 126 -9.31 2.49 3.71
CA TRP A 126 -8.65 3.00 4.91
C TRP A 126 -7.34 3.71 4.58
N LEU A 127 -6.45 3.13 3.78
CA LEU A 127 -5.16 3.73 3.38
C LEU A 127 -5.36 5.13 2.77
N LYS A 128 -6.31 5.27 1.84
CA LYS A 128 -6.66 6.53 1.19
C LYS A 128 -7.18 7.56 2.19
N SER A 129 -7.96 7.14 3.18
CA SER A 129 -8.47 8.03 4.25
C SER A 129 -7.37 8.53 5.19
N GLN A 130 -6.30 7.74 5.40
CA GLN A 130 -5.16 8.13 6.25
C GLN A 130 -4.19 9.06 5.51
N LYS A 131 -3.94 8.80 4.23
CA LYS A 131 -3.05 9.60 3.37
C LYS A 131 -3.71 9.83 2.01
N PRO A 132 -4.47 10.93 1.86
CA PRO A 132 -5.08 11.32 0.59
C PRO A 132 -4.01 11.64 -0.46
N CYS A 133 -4.40 11.61 -1.72
CA CYS A 133 -3.52 12.00 -2.83
C CYS A 133 -3.17 13.49 -2.75
N GLN A 134 -1.89 13.80 -2.78
CA GLN A 134 -1.39 15.19 -2.77
C GLN A 134 -1.08 15.72 -4.18
N GLY A 135 -1.39 14.94 -5.24
CA GLY A 135 -1.04 15.28 -6.61
C GLY A 135 0.39 14.84 -6.97
N GLY A 136 1.00 15.53 -7.91
CA GLY A 136 2.40 15.28 -8.29
C GLY A 136 2.60 14.90 -9.75
N TYR A 137 1.51 14.74 -10.53
CA TYR A 137 1.58 14.51 -11.97
C TYR A 137 1.48 15.85 -12.72
N ASP A 138 2.28 16.02 -13.77
CA ASP A 138 2.04 17.10 -14.73
C ASP A 138 0.70 16.89 -15.46
N GLU A 139 0.12 17.98 -15.99
CA GLU A 139 -1.22 17.95 -16.60
C GLU A 139 -1.33 16.95 -17.77
N LYS A 140 -0.25 16.81 -18.56
CA LYS A 140 -0.24 15.91 -19.71
C LYS A 140 -0.27 14.46 -19.27
N LEU A 141 0.58 14.09 -18.30
CA LEU A 141 0.64 12.74 -17.77
C LEU A 141 -0.65 12.39 -17.02
N ALA A 142 -1.17 13.33 -16.22
CA ALA A 142 -2.46 13.17 -15.53
C ALA A 142 -3.60 12.91 -16.52
N GLY A 143 -3.67 13.66 -17.61
CA GLY A 143 -4.70 13.46 -18.65
C GLY A 143 -4.63 12.11 -19.35
N VAL A 144 -3.41 11.62 -19.64
CA VAL A 144 -3.25 10.26 -20.20
C VAL A 144 -3.68 9.18 -19.23
N MET A 145 -3.27 9.29 -17.97
CA MET A 145 -3.65 8.34 -16.92
C MET A 145 -5.14 8.32 -16.67
N GLU A 146 -5.78 9.49 -16.63
CA GLU A 146 -7.23 9.60 -16.46
C GLU A 146 -8.00 8.97 -17.61
N LYS A 147 -7.57 9.21 -18.85
CA LYS A 147 -8.17 8.57 -20.02
C LYS A 147 -8.09 7.05 -19.93
N LEU A 148 -6.92 6.49 -19.68
CA LEU A 148 -6.71 5.04 -19.57
C LEU A 148 -7.50 4.45 -18.39
N TYR A 149 -7.61 5.18 -17.28
CA TYR A 149 -8.43 4.73 -16.14
C TYR A 149 -9.92 4.67 -16.52
N ASN A 150 -10.45 5.73 -17.13
CA ASN A 150 -11.85 5.81 -17.50
C ASN A 150 -12.24 4.80 -18.58
N GLU A 151 -11.32 4.43 -19.48
CA GLU A 151 -11.51 3.35 -20.46
C GLU A 151 -11.67 1.97 -19.80
N ALA A 152 -11.01 1.77 -18.66
CA ALA A 152 -11.03 0.50 -17.93
C ALA A 152 -12.11 0.43 -16.82
N ASN A 153 -12.69 1.55 -16.41
CA ASN A 153 -13.57 1.63 -15.26
C ASN A 153 -14.87 2.40 -15.59
N PRO A 154 -16.04 1.89 -15.15
CA PRO A 154 -17.33 2.51 -15.46
C PRO A 154 -17.58 3.82 -14.67
N GLU A 155 -16.92 4.01 -13.55
CA GLU A 155 -17.07 5.19 -12.69
C GLU A 155 -15.83 6.07 -12.73
N PRO A 156 -16.01 7.41 -12.77
CA PRO A 156 -14.89 8.34 -12.75
C PRO A 156 -14.14 8.26 -11.42
N ARG A 157 -12.82 8.41 -11.50
CA ARG A 157 -11.94 8.42 -10.34
C ARG A 157 -12.19 9.64 -9.44
N LYS A 158 -12.21 9.43 -8.13
CA LYS A 158 -12.27 10.49 -7.12
C LYS A 158 -10.88 11.09 -6.87
N LYS A 159 -10.83 12.30 -6.30
CA LYS A 159 -9.58 13.01 -6.01
C LYS A 159 -8.59 12.19 -5.17
N ASP A 160 -9.07 11.51 -4.14
CA ASP A 160 -8.22 10.77 -3.21
C ASP A 160 -7.98 9.31 -3.61
N ASP A 161 -8.58 8.86 -4.71
CA ASP A 161 -8.38 7.52 -5.24
C ASP A 161 -6.91 7.28 -5.60
N ILE A 162 -6.55 6.01 -5.72
CA ILE A 162 -5.27 5.60 -6.27
C ILE A 162 -5.20 6.10 -7.71
N GLN A 163 -4.16 6.88 -8.01
CA GLN A 163 -4.05 7.55 -9.30
C GLN A 163 -3.54 6.62 -10.39
N TRP A 164 -2.64 5.69 -10.05
CA TRP A 164 -2.04 4.76 -11.01
C TRP A 164 -1.43 3.54 -10.33
N ASN A 165 -0.96 2.56 -11.14
CA ASN A 165 -0.15 1.45 -10.66
C ASN A 165 1.13 1.96 -9.98
N PHE A 166 1.64 1.19 -9.02
CA PHE A 166 2.85 1.50 -8.24
C PHE A 166 2.69 2.68 -7.27
N THR A 167 1.45 3.03 -6.88
CA THR A 167 1.23 3.85 -5.68
C THR A 167 1.60 3.04 -4.44
N LYS A 168 2.32 3.66 -3.51
CA LYS A 168 2.87 3.00 -2.33
C LYS A 168 2.38 3.69 -1.06
N PHE A 169 2.13 2.89 -0.03
CA PHE A 169 1.85 3.38 1.33
C PHE A 169 2.88 2.82 2.29
N LEU A 170 3.54 3.70 3.05
CA LEU A 170 4.47 3.34 4.10
C LEU A 170 3.76 3.28 5.45
N ILE A 171 3.92 2.17 6.15
CA ILE A 171 3.31 1.89 7.45
C ILE A 171 4.42 1.71 8.47
N ASN A 172 4.34 2.40 9.60
CA ASN A 172 5.30 2.25 10.69
C ASN A 172 5.07 0.96 11.51
N ARG A 173 5.94 0.69 12.48
CA ARG A 173 5.89 -0.52 13.34
C ARG A 173 4.64 -0.59 14.22
N GLU A 174 3.95 0.53 14.44
CA GLU A 174 2.69 0.65 15.17
C GLU A 174 1.47 0.39 14.29
N GLY A 175 1.66 0.16 12.99
CA GLY A 175 0.59 -0.10 12.03
C GLY A 175 -0.10 1.16 11.50
N GLN A 176 0.52 2.33 11.66
CA GLN A 176 -0.01 3.62 11.19
C GLN A 176 0.55 3.99 9.82
N VAL A 177 -0.26 4.59 8.97
CA VAL A 177 0.17 5.09 7.66
C VAL A 177 0.96 6.38 7.85
N VAL A 178 2.25 6.36 7.50
CA VAL A 178 3.14 7.52 7.65
C VAL A 178 3.35 8.28 6.35
N SER A 179 3.38 7.60 5.21
CA SER A 179 3.56 8.24 3.90
C SER A 179 2.74 7.55 2.80
N ARG A 180 2.41 8.31 1.75
CA ARG A 180 1.92 7.82 0.47
C ARG A 180 2.84 8.36 -0.62
N PHE A 181 3.20 7.51 -1.57
CA PHE A 181 4.04 7.86 -2.71
C PHE A 181 3.33 7.50 -4.01
N GLU A 182 3.16 8.48 -4.86
CA GLU A 182 2.71 8.23 -6.23
C GLU A 182 3.84 7.60 -7.05
N PRO A 183 3.55 6.86 -8.14
CA PRO A 183 4.58 6.09 -8.87
C PRO A 183 5.71 6.92 -9.47
N ILE A 184 5.53 8.22 -9.65
CA ILE A 184 6.54 9.15 -10.16
C ILE A 184 7.58 9.59 -9.11
N VAL A 185 7.35 9.29 -7.83
CA VAL A 185 8.33 9.60 -6.76
C VAL A 185 9.57 8.73 -6.97
N ASP A 186 10.75 9.36 -6.90
CA ASP A 186 12.04 8.68 -7.00
C ASP A 186 12.14 7.56 -5.94
N MET A 187 12.49 6.35 -6.38
CA MET A 187 12.59 5.19 -5.49
C MET A 187 13.65 5.35 -4.40
N LYS A 188 14.68 6.20 -4.62
CA LYS A 188 15.65 6.57 -3.57
C LYS A 188 15.03 7.38 -2.44
N GLU A 189 14.04 8.24 -2.77
CA GLU A 189 13.31 8.97 -1.73
C GLU A 189 12.37 8.04 -0.95
N VAL A 190 11.75 7.07 -1.63
CA VAL A 190 10.96 6.01 -0.98
C VAL A 190 11.84 5.22 -0.01
N GLU A 191 13.00 4.73 -0.48
CA GLU A 191 13.96 3.97 0.31
C GLU A 191 14.41 4.74 1.56
N LYS A 192 14.79 6.00 1.41
CA LYS A 192 15.18 6.88 2.51
C LYS A 192 14.10 7.01 3.60
N GLN A 193 12.82 7.13 3.19
CA GLN A 193 11.72 7.20 4.15
C GLN A 193 11.42 5.84 4.80
N VAL A 194 11.58 4.74 4.05
CA VAL A 194 11.51 3.38 4.61
C VAL A 194 12.61 3.17 5.66
N GLU A 195 13.87 3.53 5.37
CA GLU A 195 14.97 3.43 6.33
C GLU A 195 14.73 4.26 7.59
N ALA A 196 14.14 5.45 7.46
CA ALA A 196 13.83 6.31 8.60
C ALA A 196 12.69 5.75 9.49
N ALA A 197 11.86 4.83 8.97
CA ALA A 197 10.77 4.18 9.70
C ALA A 197 11.21 2.86 10.37
N LEU A 198 12.37 2.29 10.00
CA LEU A 198 12.93 1.05 10.55
C LEU A 198 13.61 1.28 11.90
#